data_94a23ff622d2de22ca18b969a2479216
#
_entry.id   94a23ff622d2de22ca18b969a2479216
#
_cell.length_a   1.000
_cell.length_b   1.000
_cell.length_c   1.000
_cell.angle_alpha   90.00
_cell.angle_beta   90.00
_cell.angle_gamma   90.00
#
_symmetry.space_group_name_H-M   'P 1'
#
loop_
_entity.id
_entity.type
_entity.pdbx_description
1 polymer ?
#
loop_
_entity_poly.entity_id
_entity_poly.type
_entity_poly.pdbx_seq_one_letter_code
_entity_poly.pdbx_strand_id
1 'polypeptide(L)'
;MKYPIGIQDFESIINDGYVYVDKTALIYRLVTEGSVYFLSRPRRFGKSLLVSTLKAYYQGKKELFKGLAIDELETEWAEHPVFHLDFNGEDYTKPGTLEKVIENFLSVQESIYGRNPLDQTTGSRFMGVLQAAHQKTGKRAVVLIDEYDKPLLDVLDTGISTTVDGERRLLEEHHPRDQGPSRRQDPRMVRGLRSGRRR
;
A
#
# COMPACT_ATOMS: atom_id res chain seq x y z
N MET A 1 -11.27 -10.33 -28.58
CA MET A 1 -10.82 -10.35 -27.19
C MET A 1 -10.11 -9.02 -26.91
N LYS A 2 -10.55 -8.23 -25.92
CA LYS A 2 -10.05 -6.88 -25.64
C LYS A 2 -9.16 -6.92 -24.41
N TYR A 3 -7.86 -6.65 -24.58
CA TYR A 3 -6.91 -6.72 -23.45
C TYR A 3 -6.77 -5.36 -22.76
N PRO A 4 -6.70 -5.29 -21.39
CA PRO A 4 -6.66 -4.06 -20.62
C PRO A 4 -5.22 -3.49 -20.55
N ILE A 5 -4.68 -3.04 -21.68
CA ILE A 5 -3.33 -2.48 -21.73
C ILE A 5 -3.32 -1.12 -21.02
N GLY A 6 -2.59 -1.03 -19.91
CA GLY A 6 -2.48 0.20 -19.11
C GLY A 6 -3.70 0.53 -18.23
N ILE A 7 -4.74 -0.29 -18.24
CA ILE A 7 -5.94 -0.09 -17.40
C ILE A 7 -5.74 -0.81 -16.07
N GLN A 8 -5.86 -0.09 -14.97
CA GLN A 8 -5.65 -0.59 -13.61
C GLN A 8 -6.90 -0.48 -12.74
N ASP A 9 -7.99 0.03 -13.31
CA ASP A 9 -9.28 0.15 -12.64
C ASP A 9 -10.19 -1.03 -12.97
N PHE A 10 -10.59 -1.76 -11.93
CA PHE A 10 -11.41 -2.97 -12.04
C PHE A 10 -12.78 -2.67 -12.66
N GLU A 11 -13.42 -1.58 -12.25
CA GLU A 11 -14.73 -1.19 -12.74
C GLU A 11 -14.70 -0.92 -14.26
N SER A 12 -13.68 -0.20 -14.73
CA SER A 12 -13.48 0.03 -16.16
C SER A 12 -13.20 -1.28 -16.93
N ILE A 13 -12.41 -2.18 -16.34
CA ILE A 13 -12.12 -3.48 -16.97
C ILE A 13 -13.41 -4.28 -17.21
N ILE A 14 -14.27 -4.35 -16.19
CA ILE A 14 -15.51 -5.14 -16.28
C ILE A 14 -16.52 -4.46 -17.20
N ASN A 15 -16.80 -3.16 -16.98
CA ASN A 15 -17.83 -2.43 -17.71
C ASN A 15 -17.54 -2.31 -19.22
N ASP A 16 -16.29 -2.16 -19.57
CA ASP A 16 -15.87 -2.03 -20.97
C ASP A 16 -15.61 -3.40 -21.66
N GLY A 17 -15.83 -4.51 -20.97
CA GLY A 17 -15.70 -5.87 -21.49
C GLY A 17 -14.26 -6.27 -21.83
N TYR A 18 -13.29 -5.79 -21.06
CA TYR A 18 -11.90 -6.25 -21.17
C TYR A 18 -11.74 -7.65 -20.55
N VAL A 19 -10.70 -8.34 -20.99
CA VAL A 19 -10.32 -9.63 -20.38
C VAL A 19 -9.86 -9.39 -18.95
N TYR A 20 -10.51 -10.05 -18.01
CA TYR A 20 -10.11 -10.08 -16.60
C TYR A 20 -9.64 -11.50 -16.25
N VAL A 21 -8.45 -11.63 -15.69
CA VAL A 21 -7.96 -12.89 -15.13
C VAL A 21 -8.48 -12.99 -13.70
N ASP A 22 -9.50 -13.81 -13.52
CA ASP A 22 -10.20 -13.93 -12.24
C ASP A 22 -9.29 -14.50 -11.13
N LYS A 23 -9.10 -13.71 -10.11
CA LYS A 23 -8.42 -14.05 -8.85
C LYS A 23 -9.28 -13.70 -7.63
N THR A 24 -10.58 -13.50 -7.86
CA THR A 24 -11.48 -13.00 -6.82
C THR A 24 -11.70 -13.99 -5.67
N ALA A 25 -11.49 -15.30 -5.88
CA ALA A 25 -11.44 -16.26 -4.78
C ALA A 25 -10.33 -15.94 -3.76
N LEU A 26 -9.17 -15.43 -4.21
CA LEU A 26 -8.12 -14.98 -3.31
C LEU A 26 -8.49 -13.68 -2.59
N ILE A 27 -9.24 -12.80 -3.24
CA ILE A 27 -9.79 -11.59 -2.62
C ILE A 27 -10.75 -11.96 -1.51
N TYR A 28 -11.67 -12.91 -1.76
CA TYR A 28 -12.59 -13.40 -0.74
C TYR A 28 -11.86 -13.93 0.50
N ARG A 29 -10.81 -14.75 0.31
CA ARG A 29 -9.97 -15.21 1.42
C ARG A 29 -9.29 -14.05 2.16
N LEU A 30 -8.75 -13.08 1.42
CA LEU A 30 -8.09 -11.92 2.02
C LEU A 30 -9.07 -11.11 2.91
N VAL A 31 -10.29 -10.88 2.47
CA VAL A 31 -11.26 -10.08 3.22
C VAL A 31 -11.89 -10.83 4.40
N THR A 32 -11.90 -12.18 4.36
CA THR A 32 -12.46 -13.03 5.42
C THR A 32 -11.42 -13.50 6.44
N GLU A 33 -10.16 -13.66 6.07
CA GLU A 33 -9.11 -14.23 6.91
C GLU A 33 -8.32 -13.19 7.74
N GLY A 34 -8.39 -11.89 7.40
CA GLY A 34 -7.64 -10.88 8.12
C GLY A 34 -8.15 -9.46 7.95
N SER A 35 -7.50 -8.50 8.60
CA SER A 35 -7.92 -7.09 8.62
C SER A 35 -6.84 -6.08 8.24
N VAL A 36 -5.56 -6.46 8.30
CA VAL A 36 -4.43 -5.57 7.97
C VAL A 36 -3.48 -6.32 7.05
N TYR A 37 -3.24 -5.73 5.89
CA TYR A 37 -2.39 -6.32 4.87
C TYR A 37 -1.41 -5.30 4.31
N PHE A 38 -0.22 -5.75 4.06
CA PHE A 38 0.82 -5.04 3.35
C PHE A 38 1.22 -5.83 2.11
N LEU A 39 1.05 -5.23 0.93
CA LEU A 39 1.39 -5.86 -0.34
C LEU A 39 2.62 -5.21 -0.96
N SER A 40 3.77 -5.87 -0.84
CA SER A 40 4.98 -5.50 -1.56
C SER A 40 5.12 -6.35 -2.83
N ARG A 41 5.03 -5.69 -3.98
CA ARG A 41 5.24 -6.31 -5.31
C ARG A 41 5.95 -5.32 -6.23
N PRO A 42 6.73 -5.79 -7.21
CA PRO A 42 7.30 -4.95 -8.25
C PRO A 42 6.23 -4.13 -8.98
N ARG A 43 6.64 -3.04 -9.62
CA ARG A 43 5.75 -2.26 -10.50
C ARG A 43 5.15 -3.16 -11.58
N ARG A 44 3.92 -2.87 -12.02
CA ARG A 44 3.16 -3.60 -13.06
C ARG A 44 2.69 -5.02 -12.68
N PHE A 45 2.74 -5.39 -11.40
CA PHE A 45 2.23 -6.68 -10.91
C PHE A 45 0.80 -6.60 -10.35
N GLY A 46 0.01 -5.62 -10.80
CA GLY A 46 -1.42 -5.53 -10.51
C GLY A 46 -1.77 -5.07 -9.09
N LYS A 47 -0.91 -4.29 -8.41
CA LYS A 47 -1.22 -3.72 -7.09
C LYS A 47 -2.46 -2.82 -7.15
N SER A 48 -2.44 -1.81 -8.03
CA SER A 48 -3.55 -0.85 -8.17
C SER A 48 -4.84 -1.53 -8.65
N LEU A 49 -4.75 -2.56 -9.50
CA LEU A 49 -5.90 -3.37 -9.88
C LEU A 49 -6.48 -4.12 -8.67
N LEU A 50 -5.64 -4.68 -7.79
CA LEU A 50 -6.12 -5.30 -6.56
C LEU A 50 -6.79 -4.27 -5.64
N VAL A 51 -6.19 -3.08 -5.47
CA VAL A 51 -6.77 -2.00 -4.66
C VAL A 51 -8.12 -1.56 -5.22
N SER A 52 -8.25 -1.37 -6.55
CA SER A 52 -9.52 -1.00 -7.17
C SER A 52 -10.57 -2.12 -7.08
N THR A 53 -10.16 -3.39 -7.15
CA THR A 53 -11.06 -4.53 -6.95
C THR A 53 -11.57 -4.59 -5.51
N LEU A 54 -10.70 -4.40 -4.52
CA LEU A 54 -11.08 -4.32 -3.10
C LEU A 54 -12.01 -3.13 -2.83
N LYS A 55 -11.74 -1.98 -3.46
CA LYS A 55 -12.63 -0.82 -3.38
C LYS A 55 -14.02 -1.15 -3.88
N ALA A 56 -14.14 -1.74 -5.06
CA ALA A 56 -15.43 -2.14 -5.62
C ALA A 56 -16.16 -3.17 -4.73
N TYR A 57 -15.43 -4.15 -4.18
CA TYR A 57 -15.98 -5.14 -3.26
C TYR A 57 -16.56 -4.48 -1.99
N TYR A 58 -15.77 -3.65 -1.30
CA TYR A 58 -16.21 -2.99 -0.08
C TYR A 58 -17.24 -1.88 -0.31
N GLN A 59 -17.40 -1.40 -1.55
CA GLN A 59 -18.51 -0.53 -1.94
C GLN A 59 -19.79 -1.30 -2.26
N GLY A 60 -19.81 -2.63 -2.07
CA GLY A 60 -20.99 -3.46 -2.32
C GLY A 60 -21.40 -3.56 -3.79
N LYS A 61 -20.48 -3.28 -4.75
CA LYS A 61 -20.76 -3.27 -6.20
C LYS A 61 -20.86 -4.69 -6.77
N LYS A 62 -21.80 -5.49 -6.26
CA LYS A 62 -22.02 -6.89 -6.61
C LYS A 62 -22.04 -7.14 -8.12
N GLU A 63 -22.68 -6.25 -8.88
CA GLU A 63 -22.86 -6.42 -10.33
C GLU A 63 -21.54 -6.54 -11.10
N LEU A 64 -20.46 -5.92 -10.60
CA LEU A 64 -19.14 -6.02 -11.22
C LEU A 64 -18.49 -7.40 -11.05
N PHE A 65 -18.98 -8.18 -10.10
CA PHE A 65 -18.39 -9.49 -9.75
C PHE A 65 -19.21 -10.65 -10.31
N LYS A 66 -20.29 -10.37 -11.05
CA LYS A 66 -21.16 -11.38 -11.61
C LYS A 66 -20.42 -12.36 -12.50
N GLY A 67 -20.51 -13.64 -12.18
CA GLY A 67 -19.82 -14.72 -12.89
C GLY A 67 -18.34 -14.88 -12.58
N LEU A 68 -17.81 -14.11 -11.62
CA LEU A 68 -16.48 -14.33 -11.06
C LEU A 68 -16.56 -15.26 -9.85
N ALA A 69 -15.44 -15.87 -9.47
CA ALA A 69 -15.41 -16.86 -8.38
C ALA A 69 -15.97 -16.34 -7.05
N ILE A 70 -15.79 -15.07 -6.74
CA ILE A 70 -16.31 -14.45 -5.51
C ILE A 70 -17.84 -14.35 -5.50
N ASP A 71 -18.50 -14.31 -6.65
CA ASP A 71 -19.96 -14.21 -6.74
C ASP A 71 -20.66 -15.42 -6.13
N GLU A 72 -20.03 -16.58 -6.18
CA GLU A 72 -20.51 -17.82 -5.57
C GLU A 72 -20.14 -17.94 -4.08
N LEU A 73 -19.09 -17.22 -3.64
CA LEU A 73 -18.55 -17.31 -2.28
C LEU A 73 -19.14 -16.25 -1.34
N GLU A 74 -19.43 -15.06 -1.86
CA GLU A 74 -19.92 -13.93 -1.09
C GLU A 74 -21.45 -13.83 -1.16
N THR A 75 -22.08 -13.80 -0.01
CA THR A 75 -23.55 -13.76 0.10
C THR A 75 -24.09 -12.43 0.61
N GLU A 76 -23.29 -11.69 1.40
CA GLU A 76 -23.78 -10.50 2.10
C GLU A 76 -23.62 -9.21 1.28
N TRP A 77 -22.54 -9.08 0.52
CA TRP A 77 -22.20 -7.88 -0.26
C TRP A 77 -22.39 -6.58 0.52
N ALA A 78 -21.88 -6.56 1.74
CA ALA A 78 -22.05 -5.44 2.64
C ALA A 78 -21.31 -4.20 2.14
N GLU A 79 -22.01 -3.06 2.13
CA GLU A 79 -21.41 -1.77 1.80
C GLU A 79 -20.69 -1.19 3.02
N HIS A 80 -19.43 -0.83 2.84
CA HIS A 80 -18.54 -0.22 3.85
C HIS A 80 -18.11 1.17 3.42
N PRO A 81 -17.87 2.11 4.35
CA PRO A 81 -17.19 3.34 4.02
C PRO A 81 -15.75 3.06 3.61
N VAL A 82 -15.39 3.41 2.37
CA VAL A 82 -14.07 3.16 1.79
C VAL A 82 -13.27 4.46 1.69
N PHE A 83 -12.15 4.49 2.37
CA PHE A 83 -11.16 5.57 2.36
C PHE A 83 -10.00 5.16 1.46
N HIS A 84 -10.03 5.57 0.20
CA HIS A 84 -8.98 5.26 -0.76
C HIS A 84 -8.05 6.44 -0.96
N LEU A 85 -6.82 6.32 -0.47
CA LEU A 85 -5.75 7.29 -0.62
C LEU A 85 -4.76 6.77 -1.65
N ASP A 86 -4.66 7.47 -2.78
CA ASP A 86 -3.73 7.17 -3.86
C ASP A 86 -2.71 8.31 -3.95
N PHE A 87 -1.43 7.96 -3.78
CA PHE A 87 -0.33 8.91 -3.89
C PHE A 87 0.20 9.08 -5.32
N ASN A 88 -0.46 8.48 -6.30
CA ASN A 88 -0.08 8.64 -7.70
C ASN A 88 -0.50 10.02 -8.25
N GLY A 89 0.17 10.47 -9.30
CA GLY A 89 -0.25 11.66 -10.06
C GLY A 89 0.32 13.00 -9.57
N GLU A 90 0.95 13.05 -8.40
CA GLU A 90 1.53 14.28 -7.84
C GLU A 90 3.07 14.25 -7.86
N ASP A 91 3.66 15.44 -7.83
CA ASP A 91 5.11 15.66 -7.78
C ASP A 91 5.54 16.02 -6.35
N TYR A 92 6.02 15.01 -5.63
CA TYR A 92 6.41 15.14 -4.23
C TYR A 92 7.81 15.77 -4.04
N THR A 93 8.51 16.11 -5.10
CA THR A 93 9.75 16.90 -5.01
C THR A 93 9.49 18.34 -4.54
N LYS A 94 8.24 18.81 -4.68
CA LYS A 94 7.81 20.14 -4.26
C LYS A 94 7.42 20.14 -2.78
N PRO A 95 8.02 21.00 -1.95
CA PRO A 95 7.66 21.10 -0.53
C PRO A 95 6.15 21.35 -0.32
N GLY A 96 5.58 20.66 0.65
CA GLY A 96 4.17 20.79 1.01
C GLY A 96 3.18 20.05 0.11
N THR A 97 3.64 19.30 -0.91
CA THR A 97 2.74 18.52 -1.77
C THR A 97 2.08 17.40 -0.99
N LEU A 98 2.83 16.65 -0.19
CA LEU A 98 2.29 15.56 0.62
C LEU A 98 1.20 16.05 1.57
N GLU A 99 1.46 17.14 2.27
CA GLU A 99 0.49 17.76 3.19
C GLU A 99 -0.78 18.19 2.46
N LYS A 100 -0.66 18.78 1.27
CA LYS A 100 -1.83 19.17 0.45
C LYS A 100 -2.65 17.97 -0.01
N VAL A 101 -2.00 16.88 -0.43
CA VAL A 101 -2.69 15.65 -0.83
C VAL A 101 -3.51 15.09 0.33
N ILE A 102 -2.89 14.99 1.50
CA ILE A 102 -3.56 14.48 2.70
C ILE A 102 -4.69 15.42 3.14
N GLU A 103 -4.45 16.74 3.11
CA GLU A 103 -5.45 17.75 3.47
C GLU A 103 -6.67 17.71 2.54
N ASN A 104 -6.45 17.62 1.23
CA ASN A 104 -7.52 17.48 0.25
C ASN A 104 -8.31 16.20 0.48
N PHE A 105 -7.61 15.08 0.70
CA PHE A 105 -8.25 13.81 1.01
C PHE A 105 -9.14 13.92 2.25
N LEU A 106 -8.62 14.46 3.35
CA LEU A 106 -9.38 14.63 4.59
C LEU A 106 -10.59 15.54 4.39
N SER A 107 -10.42 16.67 3.70
CA SER A 107 -11.50 17.61 3.44
C SER A 107 -12.65 16.97 2.66
N VAL A 108 -12.36 16.13 1.68
CA VAL A 108 -13.37 15.36 0.94
C VAL A 108 -14.09 14.39 1.87
N GLN A 109 -13.36 13.62 2.69
CA GLN A 109 -13.98 12.64 3.59
C GLN A 109 -14.81 13.34 4.70
N GLU A 110 -14.31 14.44 5.25
CA GLU A 110 -15.02 15.26 6.22
C GLU A 110 -16.31 15.86 5.66
N SER A 111 -16.35 16.22 4.39
CA SER A 111 -17.57 16.70 3.73
C SER A 111 -18.66 15.62 3.64
N ILE A 112 -18.26 14.34 3.56
CA ILE A 112 -19.17 13.19 3.45
C ILE A 112 -19.65 12.74 4.83
N TYR A 113 -18.72 12.62 5.78
CA TYR A 113 -18.99 11.97 7.09
C TYR A 113 -19.12 12.94 8.24
N GLY A 114 -18.67 14.18 8.08
CA GLY A 114 -18.62 15.21 9.11
C GLY A 114 -17.22 15.40 9.69
N ARG A 115 -16.99 16.57 10.27
CA ARG A 115 -15.75 16.97 10.94
C ARG A 115 -16.05 17.29 12.40
N ASN A 116 -15.19 16.76 13.29
CA ASN A 116 -15.18 17.22 14.68
C ASN A 116 -14.29 18.47 14.78
N PRO A 117 -14.81 19.63 15.21
CA PRO A 117 -14.03 20.87 15.34
C PRO A 117 -12.85 20.79 16.32
N LEU A 118 -12.87 19.82 17.23
CA LEU A 118 -11.78 19.58 18.21
C LEU A 118 -10.58 18.86 17.59
N ASP A 119 -10.75 18.25 16.42
CA ASP A 119 -9.69 17.55 15.71
C ASP A 119 -8.83 18.55 14.95
N GLN A 120 -7.70 18.94 15.54
CA GLN A 120 -6.82 20.00 15.04
C GLN A 120 -5.66 19.47 14.19
N THR A 121 -5.18 18.24 14.45
CA THR A 121 -4.05 17.65 13.72
C THR A 121 -4.55 16.74 12.59
N THR A 122 -3.72 16.53 11.57
CA THR A 122 -4.01 15.58 10.48
C THR A 122 -4.37 14.18 11.01
N GLY A 123 -3.62 13.70 12.01
CA GLY A 123 -3.88 12.39 12.61
C GLY A 123 -5.21 12.33 13.37
N SER A 124 -5.53 13.36 14.19
CA SER A 124 -6.82 13.40 14.91
C SER A 124 -8.00 13.52 13.94
N ARG A 125 -7.88 14.35 12.90
CA ARG A 125 -8.90 14.49 11.85
C ARG A 125 -9.15 13.17 11.12
N PHE A 126 -8.07 12.44 10.77
CA PHE A 126 -8.19 11.14 10.13
C PHE A 126 -8.93 10.13 11.03
N MET A 127 -8.57 10.05 12.30
CA MET A 127 -9.27 9.18 13.25
C MET A 127 -10.73 9.62 13.47
N GLY A 128 -10.97 10.93 13.59
CA GLY A 128 -12.30 11.49 13.77
C GLY A 128 -13.23 11.17 12.60
N VAL A 129 -12.76 11.31 11.36
CA VAL A 129 -13.58 11.01 10.17
C VAL A 129 -13.86 9.51 10.02
N LEU A 130 -12.93 8.62 10.41
CA LEU A 130 -13.18 7.17 10.45
C LEU A 130 -14.27 6.82 11.47
N GLN A 131 -14.24 7.43 12.65
CA GLN A 131 -15.28 7.26 13.67
C GLN A 131 -16.63 7.78 13.20
N ALA A 132 -16.66 8.97 12.59
CA ALA A 132 -17.88 9.55 12.04
C ALA A 132 -18.49 8.66 10.95
N ALA A 133 -17.67 8.10 10.07
CA ALA A 133 -18.09 7.16 9.05
C ALA A 133 -18.71 5.89 9.66
N HIS A 134 -18.07 5.34 10.68
CA HIS A 134 -18.61 4.19 11.42
C HIS A 134 -19.94 4.51 12.10
N GLN A 135 -20.04 5.64 12.77
CA GLN A 135 -21.29 6.08 13.44
C GLN A 135 -22.43 6.26 12.43
N LYS A 136 -22.11 6.84 11.25
CA LYS A 136 -23.12 7.10 10.21
C LYS A 136 -23.62 5.84 9.52
N THR A 137 -22.76 4.83 9.32
CA THR A 137 -23.06 3.65 8.51
C THR A 137 -23.29 2.39 9.34
N GLY A 138 -22.87 2.36 10.61
CA GLY A 138 -22.86 1.14 11.43
C GLY A 138 -21.83 0.10 10.98
N LYS A 139 -21.05 0.39 9.92
CA LYS A 139 -20.06 -0.52 9.33
C LYS A 139 -18.63 -0.05 9.64
N ARG A 140 -17.70 -0.98 9.68
CA ARG A 140 -16.26 -0.64 9.81
C ARG A 140 -15.78 0.09 8.58
N ALA A 141 -15.01 1.16 8.76
CA ALA A 141 -14.32 1.84 7.68
C ALA A 141 -13.19 0.96 7.12
N VAL A 142 -13.03 0.99 5.82
CA VAL A 142 -11.93 0.32 5.10
C VAL A 142 -10.98 1.36 4.56
N VAL A 143 -9.69 1.24 4.87
CA VAL A 143 -8.64 2.15 4.39
C VAL A 143 -7.81 1.41 3.36
N LEU A 144 -7.77 1.95 2.15
CA LEU A 144 -6.96 1.46 1.04
C LEU A 144 -5.92 2.52 0.69
N ILE A 145 -4.65 2.15 0.67
CA ILE A 145 -3.55 3.05 0.34
C ILE A 145 -2.79 2.47 -0.85
N ASP A 146 -2.72 3.24 -1.95
CA ASP A 146 -1.93 2.87 -3.12
C ASP A 146 -0.74 3.80 -3.30
N GLU A 147 0.37 3.27 -3.86
CA GLU A 147 1.63 3.98 -4.14
C GLU A 147 2.19 4.76 -2.91
N TYR A 148 2.07 4.18 -1.70
CA TYR A 148 2.47 4.81 -0.43
C TYR A 148 3.97 5.19 -0.38
N ASP A 149 4.82 4.53 -1.16
CA ASP A 149 6.26 4.75 -1.27
C ASP A 149 6.63 5.89 -2.23
N LYS A 150 5.71 6.33 -3.09
CA LYS A 150 5.96 7.37 -4.10
C LYS A 150 6.47 8.69 -3.51
N PRO A 151 5.91 9.25 -2.43
CA PRO A 151 6.44 10.47 -1.84
C PRO A 151 7.91 10.38 -1.42
N LEU A 152 8.32 9.23 -0.90
CA LEU A 152 9.70 8.99 -0.51
C LEU A 152 10.61 8.81 -1.73
N LEU A 153 10.16 8.04 -2.73
CA LEU A 153 10.94 7.76 -3.93
C LEU A 153 11.20 9.04 -4.74
N ASP A 154 10.19 9.89 -4.92
CA ASP A 154 10.35 11.16 -5.65
C ASP A 154 11.40 12.06 -5.00
N VAL A 155 11.45 12.14 -3.67
CA VAL A 155 12.43 12.95 -2.94
C VAL A 155 13.83 12.33 -3.01
N LEU A 156 13.97 11.01 -2.93
CA LEU A 156 15.25 10.32 -3.01
C LEU A 156 15.91 10.48 -4.39
N ASP A 157 15.14 10.47 -5.46
CA ASP A 157 15.64 10.60 -6.83
C ASP A 157 16.19 12.01 -7.14
N THR A 158 15.82 13.03 -6.37
CA THR A 158 16.24 14.43 -6.62
C THR A 158 17.54 14.83 -5.94
N GLY A 159 18.12 13.97 -5.11
CA GLY A 159 19.32 14.33 -4.32
C GLY A 159 19.07 15.45 -3.29
N ILE A 160 17.82 15.85 -3.04
CA ILE A 160 17.43 16.78 -1.98
C ILE A 160 17.51 16.02 -0.63
N SER A 161 18.74 15.77 -0.18
CA SER A 161 19.01 14.95 1.00
C SER A 161 18.94 15.71 2.33
N THR A 162 18.72 17.03 2.32
CA THR A 162 18.88 17.85 3.51
C THR A 162 17.77 17.75 4.55
N THR A 163 16.58 17.33 4.17
CA THR A 163 15.46 17.11 5.14
C THR A 163 15.29 15.62 5.48
N VAL A 164 15.70 14.74 4.59
CA VAL A 164 15.61 13.28 4.78
C VAL A 164 16.77 12.76 5.66
N ASP A 165 17.90 13.47 5.70
CA ASP A 165 19.05 13.07 6.53
C ASP A 165 18.73 13.09 8.04
N GLY A 166 17.81 13.94 8.49
CA GLY A 166 17.31 13.91 9.87
C GLY A 166 16.52 12.64 10.19
N GLU A 167 15.61 12.24 9.30
CA GLU A 167 14.81 11.04 9.46
C GLU A 167 15.59 9.76 9.15
N ARG A 168 16.50 9.81 8.18
CA ARG A 168 17.43 8.71 7.90
C ARG A 168 18.35 8.41 9.08
N ARG A 169 18.86 9.43 9.76
CA ARG A 169 19.61 9.26 11.01
C ARG A 169 18.81 8.54 12.09
N LEU A 170 17.53 8.89 12.26
CA LEU A 170 16.66 8.23 13.22
C LEU A 170 16.41 6.76 12.87
N LEU A 171 16.31 6.41 11.58
CA LEU A 171 16.15 5.03 11.14
C LEU A 171 17.44 4.23 11.24
N GLU A 172 18.60 4.84 11.01
CA GLU A 172 19.93 4.21 11.17
C GLU A 172 20.31 4.03 12.65
N GLU A 173 19.90 4.94 13.53
CA GLU A 173 20.12 4.83 14.98
C GLU A 173 19.22 3.75 15.63
N HIS A 174 18.10 3.40 15.03
CA HIS A 174 17.21 2.32 15.50
C HIS A 174 17.48 0.94 14.90
N HIS A 175 18.44 0.84 13.95
CA HIS A 175 18.96 -0.44 13.46
C HIS A 175 20.47 -0.49 13.74
N PRO A 176 20.89 -1.04 14.88
CA PRO A 176 22.31 -1.27 15.12
C PRO A 176 22.80 -2.22 14.02
N ARG A 177 23.71 -1.73 13.17
CA ARG A 177 24.43 -2.58 12.23
C ARG A 177 25.06 -3.69 13.03
N ASP A 178 24.65 -4.91 12.78
CA ASP A 178 25.29 -6.11 13.27
C ASP A 178 26.74 -6.07 12.74
N GLN A 179 27.64 -5.52 13.55
CA GLN A 179 29.07 -5.56 13.28
C GLN A 179 29.53 -6.99 13.56
N GLY A 180 29.34 -7.85 12.55
CA GLY A 180 29.97 -9.15 12.53
C GLY A 180 31.47 -8.97 12.77
N PRO A 181 32.10 -9.88 13.52
CA PRO A 181 33.48 -9.72 13.98
C PRO A 181 34.44 -9.54 12.79
N SER A 182 35.15 -8.43 12.77
CA SER A 182 36.24 -8.16 11.85
C SER A 182 37.25 -9.29 11.92
N ARG A 183 37.29 -10.13 10.91
CA ARG A 183 38.38 -11.10 10.72
C ARG A 183 39.66 -10.33 10.51
N ARG A 184 40.41 -10.14 11.58
CA ARG A 184 41.83 -9.83 11.47
C ARG A 184 42.50 -10.98 10.74
N GLN A 185 42.97 -10.75 9.55
CA GLN A 185 43.85 -11.68 8.85
C GLN A 185 45.19 -11.71 9.62
N ASP A 186 45.45 -12.85 10.27
CA ASP A 186 46.76 -13.15 10.85
C ASP A 186 47.73 -13.55 9.71
N PRO A 187 48.85 -12.83 9.47
CA PRO A 187 49.73 -13.12 8.35
C PRO A 187 50.66 -14.32 8.54
N ARG A 188 50.45 -15.18 9.53
CA ARG A 188 51.42 -16.22 9.92
C ARG A 188 51.02 -17.66 9.57
N MET A 189 50.04 -17.91 8.72
CA MET A 189 49.71 -19.27 8.31
C MET A 189 49.97 -19.51 6.81
N VAL A 190 51.16 -19.23 6.36
CA VAL A 190 51.69 -19.73 5.09
C VAL A 190 53.04 -20.38 5.39
N ARG A 191 53.03 -21.58 5.98
CA ARG A 191 54.16 -22.54 5.88
C ARG A 191 53.69 -23.93 6.24
N GLY A 192 53.81 -24.84 5.28
CA GLY A 192 53.95 -26.25 5.53
C GLY A 192 52.79 -27.13 5.11
N LEU A 193 52.85 -27.58 3.87
CA LEU A 193 52.55 -28.98 3.54
C LEU A 193 53.15 -29.27 2.16
N ARG A 194 54.44 -29.61 2.23
CA ARG A 194 55.11 -30.36 1.15
C ARG A 194 54.98 -31.84 1.42
N SER A 195 54.68 -32.54 0.35
CA SER A 195 55.07 -33.92 0.05
C SER A 195 54.58 -35.07 0.94
N GLY A 196 53.92 -35.96 0.31
CA GLY A 196 53.68 -37.35 0.74
C GLY A 196 53.15 -38.16 -0.43
N ARG A 197 54.01 -38.58 -1.32
CA ARG A 197 53.80 -39.64 -2.32
C ARG A 197 53.82 -41.00 -1.66
N ARG A 198 53.12 -41.95 -2.33
CA ARG A 198 53.23 -43.45 -2.31
C ARG A 198 52.34 -44.11 -1.25
N ARG A 199 51.55 -45.09 -1.56
CA ARG A 199 51.51 -46.18 -2.56
C ARG A 199 50.08 -46.53 -2.89
#